data_feb45433aad9db35b41257a77027928a
#
_entry.id   feb45433aad9db35b41257a77027928a
#
_cell.length_a   1.000
_cell.length_b   1.000
_cell.length_c   1.000
_cell.angle_alpha   90.00
_cell.angle_beta   90.00
_cell.angle_gamma   90.00
#
_symmetry.space_group_name_H-M   'P 1'
#
loop_
_entity.id
_entity.type
_entity.pdbx_description
1 polymer ?
#
loop_
_entity_poly.entity_id
_entity_poly.type
_entity_poly.pdbx_seq_one_letter_code
_entity_poly.pdbx_strand_id
1 'polypeptide(L)'
;MESMKTNNRQALSLRVPYALAEQVEAYARKNNLRKTDAYIHFLEMGLERNERDIAMTLAEMDEKLDLLHSLLTNEERGSVEVSLGKQNVLDTIASISSRFPGIERAWLFGSFARNQQTTDSDIDIRLEVDREAGFNLHDLVSFTRMMKQETGRACDVITAREIQSKSLALAIEKDGVCAYERKEK
;
A
#
# COMPACT_ATOMS: atom_id res chain seq x y z
N MET A 1 -32.55 17.16 -13.13
CA MET A 1 -32.20 16.23 -14.22
C MET A 1 -31.56 15.00 -13.57
N GLU A 2 -32.41 14.01 -13.30
CA GLU A 2 -31.97 12.73 -12.71
C GLU A 2 -31.25 11.91 -13.78
N SER A 3 -29.99 11.61 -13.51
CA SER A 3 -29.17 10.73 -14.36
C SER A 3 -29.73 9.30 -14.29
N MET A 4 -30.37 8.85 -15.38
CA MET A 4 -30.76 7.45 -15.59
C MET A 4 -29.49 6.57 -15.46
N LYS A 5 -29.39 5.82 -14.36
CA LYS A 5 -28.45 4.72 -14.23
C LYS A 5 -28.84 3.65 -15.26
N THR A 6 -28.11 3.59 -16.36
CA THR A 6 -28.22 2.51 -17.33
C THR A 6 -27.87 1.20 -16.61
N ASN A 7 -28.88 0.36 -16.46
CA ASN A 7 -28.78 -0.95 -15.82
C ASN A 7 -28.05 -1.93 -16.77
N ASN A 8 -26.73 -1.82 -16.83
CA ASN A 8 -25.88 -2.64 -17.70
C ASN A 8 -25.73 -4.04 -17.06
N ARG A 9 -26.72 -4.93 -17.27
CA ARG A 9 -26.71 -6.29 -16.76
C ARG A 9 -26.10 -7.21 -17.80
N GLN A 10 -25.01 -7.90 -17.43
CA GLN A 10 -24.41 -8.95 -18.22
C GLN A 10 -25.10 -10.28 -17.91
N ALA A 11 -25.45 -11.06 -18.94
CA ALA A 11 -25.96 -12.41 -18.76
C ALA A 11 -24.81 -13.35 -18.36
N LEU A 12 -24.98 -14.07 -17.23
CA LEU A 12 -24.03 -15.04 -16.73
C LEU A 12 -24.72 -16.39 -16.55
N SER A 13 -24.10 -17.47 -17.02
CA SER A 13 -24.54 -18.85 -16.81
C SER A 13 -23.66 -19.52 -15.75
N LEU A 14 -24.24 -19.91 -14.62
CA LEU A 14 -23.56 -20.56 -13.51
C LEU A 14 -24.09 -21.97 -13.29
N ARG A 15 -23.19 -22.93 -13.06
CA ARG A 15 -23.54 -24.27 -12.55
C ARG A 15 -23.32 -24.26 -11.04
N VAL A 16 -24.42 -24.33 -10.30
CA VAL A 16 -24.41 -24.28 -8.83
C VAL A 16 -24.69 -25.68 -8.26
N PRO A 17 -23.94 -26.14 -7.25
CA PRO A 17 -24.25 -27.37 -6.52
C PRO A 17 -25.70 -27.37 -6.00
N TYR A 18 -26.39 -28.52 -6.11
CA TYR A 18 -27.81 -28.64 -5.78
C TYR A 18 -28.13 -28.14 -4.35
N ALA A 19 -27.34 -28.55 -3.37
CA ALA A 19 -27.52 -28.14 -1.96
C ALA A 19 -27.45 -26.62 -1.77
N LEU A 20 -26.56 -25.94 -2.48
CA LEU A 20 -26.44 -24.49 -2.42
C LEU A 20 -27.60 -23.79 -3.13
N ALA A 21 -28.03 -24.32 -4.28
CA ALA A 21 -29.18 -23.80 -5.01
C ALA A 21 -30.46 -23.86 -4.15
N GLU A 22 -30.69 -24.98 -3.45
CA GLU A 22 -31.83 -25.17 -2.56
C GLU A 22 -31.84 -24.17 -1.40
N GLN A 23 -30.68 -23.87 -0.78
CA GLN A 23 -30.56 -22.87 0.28
C GLN A 23 -30.89 -21.46 -0.24
N VAL A 24 -30.36 -21.08 -1.42
CA VAL A 24 -30.64 -19.76 -2.01
C VAL A 24 -32.11 -19.64 -2.39
N GLU A 25 -32.74 -20.70 -2.91
CA GLU A 25 -34.16 -20.69 -3.23
C GLU A 25 -35.05 -20.64 -1.99
N ALA A 26 -34.67 -21.30 -0.90
CA ALA A 26 -35.36 -21.20 0.38
C ALA A 26 -35.29 -19.76 0.94
N TYR A 27 -34.13 -19.13 0.85
CA TYR A 27 -33.95 -17.73 1.24
C TYR A 27 -34.81 -16.79 0.36
N ALA A 28 -34.81 -16.98 -0.96
CA ALA A 28 -35.62 -16.19 -1.89
C ALA A 28 -37.11 -16.28 -1.55
N ARG A 29 -37.64 -17.48 -1.29
CA ARG A 29 -39.03 -17.69 -0.86
C ARG A 29 -39.35 -17.01 0.45
N LYS A 30 -38.48 -17.14 1.46
CA LYS A 30 -38.67 -16.55 2.77
C LYS A 30 -38.71 -15.02 2.73
N ASN A 31 -37.94 -14.41 1.85
CA ASN A 31 -37.79 -12.95 1.75
C ASN A 31 -38.58 -12.35 0.57
N ASN A 32 -39.44 -13.13 -0.09
CA ASN A 32 -40.24 -12.72 -1.23
C ASN A 32 -39.40 -12.08 -2.38
N LEU A 33 -38.22 -12.64 -2.64
CA LEU A 33 -37.28 -12.22 -3.69
C LEU A 33 -37.37 -13.15 -4.90
N ARG A 34 -37.02 -12.63 -6.08
CA ARG A 34 -36.76 -13.50 -7.23
C ARG A 34 -35.46 -14.29 -7.01
N LYS A 35 -35.39 -15.49 -7.55
CA LYS A 35 -34.19 -16.35 -7.42
C LYS A 35 -32.92 -15.61 -7.84
N THR A 36 -32.96 -14.92 -8.96
CA THR A 36 -31.81 -14.14 -9.47
C THR A 36 -31.35 -13.06 -8.49
N ASP A 37 -32.30 -12.35 -7.87
CA ASP A 37 -31.97 -11.28 -6.93
C ASP A 37 -31.36 -11.84 -5.64
N ALA A 38 -31.79 -13.03 -5.22
CA ALA A 38 -31.17 -13.72 -4.09
C ALA A 38 -29.73 -14.18 -4.41
N TYR A 39 -29.46 -14.69 -5.60
CA TYR A 39 -28.09 -15.02 -6.03
C TYR A 39 -27.21 -13.78 -6.07
N ILE A 40 -27.67 -12.67 -6.63
CA ILE A 40 -26.94 -11.41 -6.66
C ILE A 40 -26.62 -10.94 -5.25
N HIS A 41 -27.62 -10.95 -4.35
CA HIS A 41 -27.46 -10.57 -2.95
C HIS A 41 -26.35 -11.38 -2.25
N PHE A 42 -26.34 -12.71 -2.41
CA PHE A 42 -25.29 -13.55 -1.79
C PHE A 42 -23.92 -13.34 -2.43
N LEU A 43 -23.85 -13.04 -3.73
CA LEU A 43 -22.59 -12.70 -4.38
C LEU A 43 -22.03 -11.37 -3.88
N GLU A 44 -22.88 -10.35 -3.74
CA GLU A 44 -22.51 -9.05 -3.20
C GLU A 44 -22.03 -9.18 -1.74
N MET A 45 -22.79 -9.88 -0.89
CA MET A 45 -22.38 -10.15 0.49
C MET A 45 -21.05 -10.92 0.58
N GLY A 46 -20.85 -11.90 -0.31
CA GLY A 46 -19.61 -12.69 -0.34
C GLY A 46 -18.39 -11.84 -0.72
N LEU A 47 -18.54 -10.95 -1.69
CA LEU A 47 -17.50 -10.01 -2.10
C LEU A 47 -17.16 -9.02 -0.98
N GLU A 48 -18.18 -8.37 -0.40
CA GLU A 48 -17.98 -7.41 0.71
C GLU A 48 -17.36 -8.08 1.95
N ARG A 49 -17.78 -9.31 2.27
CA ARG A 49 -17.23 -10.05 3.42
C ARG A 49 -15.78 -10.42 3.19
N ASN A 50 -15.45 -10.90 1.99
CA ASN A 50 -14.07 -11.25 1.65
C ASN A 50 -13.12 -10.05 1.74
N GLU A 51 -13.54 -8.87 1.26
CA GLU A 51 -12.74 -7.64 1.38
C GLU A 51 -12.55 -7.20 2.83
N ARG A 52 -13.61 -7.26 3.66
CA ARG A 52 -13.54 -6.91 5.09
C ARG A 52 -12.69 -7.91 5.87
N ASP A 53 -12.86 -9.21 5.63
CA ASP A 53 -12.12 -10.26 6.34
C ASP A 53 -10.62 -10.16 6.02
N ILE A 54 -10.25 -9.89 4.77
CA ILE A 54 -8.85 -9.66 4.36
C ILE A 54 -8.31 -8.39 5.02
N ALA A 55 -9.04 -7.28 5.00
CA ALA A 55 -8.62 -6.02 5.61
C ALA A 55 -8.45 -6.15 7.13
N MET A 56 -9.38 -6.83 7.83
CA MET A 56 -9.25 -7.11 9.27
C MET A 56 -8.04 -8.00 9.56
N THR A 57 -7.83 -9.07 8.78
CA THR A 57 -6.70 -9.99 9.00
C THR A 57 -5.37 -9.26 8.81
N LEU A 58 -5.27 -8.40 7.79
CA LEU A 58 -4.08 -7.58 7.55
C LEU A 58 -3.84 -6.58 8.69
N ALA A 59 -4.88 -5.91 9.19
CA ALA A 59 -4.77 -4.98 10.30
C ALA A 59 -4.34 -5.68 11.60
N GLU A 60 -4.92 -6.86 11.92
CA GLU A 60 -4.52 -7.67 13.08
C GLU A 60 -3.09 -8.20 12.97
N MET A 61 -2.65 -8.54 11.76
CA MET A 61 -1.25 -8.96 11.53
C MET A 61 -0.29 -7.79 11.71
N ASP A 62 -0.65 -6.60 11.25
CA ASP A 62 0.16 -5.38 11.40
C ASP A 62 0.30 -5.01 12.89
N GLU A 63 -0.81 -5.02 13.66
CA GLU A 63 -0.78 -4.75 15.09
C GLU A 63 0.09 -5.77 15.86
N LYS A 64 -0.03 -7.06 15.55
CA LYS A 64 0.81 -8.11 16.14
C LYS A 64 2.29 -7.96 15.78
N LEU A 65 2.58 -7.54 14.56
CA LEU A 65 3.96 -7.29 14.11
C LEU A 65 4.55 -6.06 14.79
N ASP A 66 3.78 -4.99 14.94
CA ASP A 66 4.20 -3.79 15.66
C ASP A 66 4.46 -4.11 17.15
N LEU A 67 3.62 -4.95 17.78
CA LEU A 67 3.83 -5.41 19.15
C LEU A 67 5.10 -6.26 19.28
N LEU A 68 5.31 -7.23 18.39
CA LEU A 68 6.52 -8.06 18.38
C LEU A 68 7.77 -7.20 18.14
N HIS A 69 7.69 -6.23 17.23
CA HIS A 69 8.78 -5.30 16.96
C HIS A 69 9.09 -4.44 18.19
N SER A 70 8.07 -3.95 18.89
CA SER A 70 8.25 -3.15 20.12
C SER A 70 8.88 -3.98 21.26
N LEU A 71 8.56 -5.26 21.37
CA LEU A 71 9.15 -6.16 22.36
C LEU A 71 10.61 -6.47 22.03
N LEU A 72 10.94 -6.71 20.76
CA LEU A 72 12.32 -6.99 20.31
C LEU A 72 13.22 -5.73 20.40
N THR A 73 12.68 -4.54 20.16
CA THR A 73 13.46 -3.30 20.22
C THR A 73 13.61 -2.73 21.63
N ASN A 74 12.76 -3.13 22.59
CA ASN A 74 12.91 -2.74 24.00
C ASN A 74 14.11 -3.40 24.70
N GLU A 75 14.63 -4.53 24.21
CA GLU A 75 15.82 -5.16 24.80
C GLU A 75 17.14 -4.49 24.35
N GLU A 76 17.15 -3.72 23.26
CA GLU A 76 18.38 -3.08 22.75
C GLU A 76 18.43 -1.53 22.89
N ARG A 77 17.37 -0.90 23.41
CA ARG A 77 17.37 0.56 23.62
C ARG A 77 17.87 0.99 25.00
N GLY A 78 19.14 0.73 25.27
CA GLY A 78 19.95 1.66 26.03
C GLY A 78 20.10 2.93 25.21
N SER A 79 19.32 3.96 25.56
CA SER A 79 19.33 5.35 25.10
C SER A 79 20.60 5.81 24.36
N VAL A 80 20.54 5.88 23.04
CA VAL A 80 21.23 6.90 22.25
C VAL A 80 20.16 7.50 21.33
N GLU A 81 19.70 8.70 21.63
CA GLU A 81 19.01 9.55 20.66
C GLU A 81 19.99 9.86 19.52
N VAL A 82 20.15 8.95 18.59
CA VAL A 82 20.81 9.26 17.33
C VAL A 82 19.80 10.05 16.53
N SER A 83 19.97 11.37 16.51
CA SER A 83 19.27 12.25 15.57
C SER A 83 19.40 11.62 14.18
N LEU A 84 18.28 11.18 13.59
CA LEU A 84 18.25 10.58 12.26
C LEU A 84 18.73 11.63 11.25
N GLY A 85 19.99 11.52 10.84
CA GLY A 85 20.61 12.46 9.91
C GLY A 85 20.27 12.12 8.46
N LYS A 86 20.38 13.11 7.57
CA LYS A 86 20.17 12.96 6.12
C LYS A 86 20.94 11.76 5.54
N GLN A 87 22.22 11.58 5.92
CA GLN A 87 23.06 10.51 5.39
C GLN A 87 22.52 9.12 5.77
N ASN A 88 22.09 8.94 7.02
CA ASN A 88 21.52 7.68 7.46
C ASN A 88 20.24 7.31 6.67
N VAL A 89 19.41 8.34 6.36
CA VAL A 89 18.21 8.13 5.53
C VAL A 89 18.58 7.75 4.10
N LEU A 90 19.57 8.42 3.50
CA LEU A 90 20.05 8.09 2.14
C LEU A 90 20.57 6.65 2.06
N ASP A 91 21.39 6.23 3.04
CA ASP A 91 21.95 4.88 3.10
C ASP A 91 20.86 3.83 3.28
N THR A 92 19.84 4.13 4.11
CA THR A 92 18.68 3.27 4.31
C THR A 92 17.86 3.13 3.03
N ILE A 93 17.55 4.24 2.34
CA ILE A 93 16.85 4.22 1.05
C ILE A 93 17.62 3.36 0.04
N ALA A 94 18.93 3.55 -0.07
CA ALA A 94 19.77 2.79 -1.01
C ALA A 94 19.75 1.29 -0.69
N SER A 95 19.94 0.93 0.58
CA SER A 95 19.93 -0.46 1.05
C SER A 95 18.62 -1.16 0.76
N ILE A 96 17.48 -0.50 1.07
CA ILE A 96 16.15 -1.09 0.85
C ILE A 96 15.85 -1.15 -0.65
N SER A 97 16.10 -0.06 -1.41
CA SER A 97 15.83 -0.02 -2.87
C SER A 97 16.54 -1.15 -3.61
N SER A 98 17.75 -1.51 -3.21
CA SER A 98 18.53 -2.59 -3.84
C SER A 98 17.88 -3.98 -3.74
N ARG A 99 16.91 -4.16 -2.82
CA ARG A 99 16.17 -5.42 -2.63
C ARG A 99 14.99 -5.56 -3.61
N PHE A 100 14.62 -4.49 -4.29
CA PHE A 100 13.49 -4.47 -5.22
C PHE A 100 13.98 -4.28 -6.67
N PRO A 101 14.06 -5.36 -7.48
CA PRO A 101 14.56 -5.28 -8.85
C PRO A 101 13.81 -4.30 -9.75
N GLY A 102 12.55 -4.02 -9.43
CA GLY A 102 11.72 -3.07 -10.17
C GLY A 102 11.94 -1.60 -9.79
N ILE A 103 12.82 -1.26 -8.84
CA ILE A 103 13.19 0.13 -8.55
C ILE A 103 14.39 0.48 -9.42
N GLU A 104 14.26 1.51 -10.27
CA GLU A 104 15.33 2.05 -11.10
C GLU A 104 16.12 3.11 -10.36
N ARG A 105 15.43 4.08 -9.75
CA ARG A 105 16.04 5.16 -8.98
C ARG A 105 15.18 5.51 -7.78
N ALA A 106 15.84 6.02 -6.73
CA ALA A 106 15.18 6.55 -5.54
C ALA A 106 15.82 7.89 -5.15
N TRP A 107 14.96 8.88 -4.88
CA TRP A 107 15.37 10.20 -4.41
C TRP A 107 14.76 10.51 -3.05
N LEU A 108 15.57 11.09 -2.19
CA LEU A 108 15.12 11.77 -0.99
C LEU A 108 14.84 13.24 -1.32
N PHE A 109 13.69 13.78 -0.95
CA PHE A 109 13.37 15.18 -1.08
C PHE A 109 12.76 15.74 0.21
N GLY A 110 12.19 16.95 0.20
CA GLY A 110 11.54 17.53 1.36
C GLY A 110 12.46 17.97 2.48
N SER A 111 11.99 17.90 3.72
CA SER A 111 12.68 18.44 4.90
C SER A 111 14.02 17.75 5.17
N PHE A 112 14.08 16.43 5.05
CA PHE A 112 15.32 15.66 5.24
C PHE A 112 16.38 15.98 4.19
N ALA A 113 15.97 16.18 2.93
CA ALA A 113 16.91 16.55 1.88
C ALA A 113 17.56 17.92 2.13
N ARG A 114 16.81 18.85 2.73
CA ARG A 114 17.28 20.20 3.08
C ARG A 114 17.98 20.32 4.43
N ASN A 115 18.11 19.22 5.22
CA ASN A 115 18.54 19.22 6.61
C ASN A 115 17.68 20.14 7.51
N GLN A 116 16.37 20.20 7.25
CA GLN A 116 15.39 21.01 7.97
C GLN A 116 14.35 20.14 8.69
N GLN A 117 14.63 18.87 8.87
CA GLN A 117 13.75 17.91 9.54
C GLN A 117 13.60 18.22 11.02
N THR A 118 12.40 17.97 11.53
CA THR A 118 12.07 18.02 12.97
C THR A 118 11.84 16.58 13.48
N THR A 119 11.58 16.46 14.80
CA THR A 119 11.22 15.19 15.43
C THR A 119 9.98 14.53 14.81
N ASP A 120 9.09 15.29 14.20
CA ASP A 120 7.82 14.81 13.64
C ASP A 120 7.80 14.82 12.10
N SER A 121 8.95 15.10 11.47
CA SER A 121 9.04 15.13 10.01
C SER A 121 8.97 13.73 9.42
N ASP A 122 8.15 13.57 8.39
CA ASP A 122 8.11 12.38 7.54
C ASP A 122 9.27 12.37 6.54
N ILE A 123 9.58 11.20 6.01
CA ILE A 123 10.61 11.02 4.99
C ILE A 123 9.94 11.01 3.61
N ASP A 124 10.22 12.03 2.81
CA ASP A 124 9.67 12.18 1.47
C ASP A 124 10.57 11.47 0.44
N ILE A 125 10.03 10.44 -0.23
CA ILE A 125 10.77 9.60 -1.17
C ILE A 125 10.07 9.57 -2.53
N ARG A 126 10.82 9.78 -3.60
CA ARG A 126 10.37 9.47 -4.96
C ARG A 126 11.05 8.21 -5.46
N LEU A 127 10.27 7.25 -5.97
CA LEU A 127 10.76 6.08 -6.67
C LEU A 127 10.43 6.19 -8.16
N GLU A 128 11.41 5.97 -9.01
CA GLU A 128 11.22 5.61 -10.41
C GLU A 128 11.21 4.09 -10.50
N VAL A 129 10.11 3.56 -11.01
CA VAL A 129 9.86 2.13 -10.99
C VAL A 129 9.58 1.59 -12.38
N ASP A 130 10.15 0.44 -12.66
CA ASP A 130 9.87 -0.37 -13.83
C ASP A 130 8.74 -1.35 -13.51
N ARG A 131 7.55 -1.07 -14.04
CA ARG A 131 6.38 -1.93 -13.87
C ARG A 131 6.47 -3.21 -14.71
N GLU A 132 7.23 -3.19 -15.79
CA GLU A 132 7.48 -4.38 -16.63
C GLU A 132 8.42 -5.34 -15.92
N ALA A 133 9.34 -4.84 -15.09
CA ALA A 133 10.15 -5.63 -14.17
C ALA A 133 9.37 -6.14 -12.94
N GLY A 134 8.04 -5.93 -12.90
CA GLY A 134 7.15 -6.53 -11.91
C GLY A 134 6.91 -5.69 -10.65
N PHE A 135 7.38 -4.42 -10.57
CA PHE A 135 7.10 -3.59 -9.40
C PHE A 135 5.59 -3.32 -9.28
N ASN A 136 5.02 -3.70 -8.16
CA ASN A 136 3.58 -3.65 -7.90
C ASN A 136 3.25 -2.99 -6.55
N LEU A 137 1.97 -2.92 -6.19
CA LEU A 137 1.50 -2.30 -4.95
C LEU A 137 2.06 -3.01 -3.70
N HIS A 138 2.21 -4.33 -3.74
CA HIS A 138 2.77 -5.10 -2.62
C HIS A 138 4.23 -4.71 -2.36
N ASP A 139 5.01 -4.48 -3.42
CA ASP A 139 6.40 -4.02 -3.30
C ASP A 139 6.47 -2.62 -2.69
N LEU A 140 5.55 -1.73 -3.09
CA LEU A 140 5.44 -0.38 -2.52
C LEU A 140 5.14 -0.42 -1.02
N VAL A 141 4.15 -1.23 -0.61
CA VAL A 141 3.80 -1.40 0.81
C VAL A 141 4.96 -2.00 1.58
N SER A 142 5.64 -3.01 1.03
CA SER A 142 6.81 -3.64 1.65
C SER A 142 7.97 -2.65 1.80
N PHE A 143 8.23 -1.84 0.77
CA PHE A 143 9.25 -0.78 0.82
C PHE A 143 8.96 0.23 1.93
N THR A 144 7.74 0.78 1.97
CA THR A 144 7.32 1.78 2.97
C THR A 144 7.43 1.22 4.39
N ARG A 145 7.02 -0.04 4.58
CA ARG A 145 7.12 -0.74 5.86
C ARG A 145 8.58 -0.92 6.30
N MET A 146 9.47 -1.36 5.41
CA MET A 146 10.89 -1.52 5.71
C MET A 146 11.53 -0.18 6.06
N MET A 147 11.19 0.89 5.35
CA MET A 147 11.65 2.25 5.67
C MET A 147 11.23 2.64 7.09
N LYS A 148 9.94 2.45 7.44
CA LYS A 148 9.42 2.76 8.78
C LYS A 148 10.13 1.93 9.87
N GLN A 149 10.40 0.65 9.61
CA GLN A 149 11.09 -0.22 10.56
C GLN A 149 12.54 0.22 10.81
N GLU A 150 13.29 0.58 9.77
CA GLU A 150 14.69 0.97 9.88
C GLU A 150 14.88 2.40 10.40
N THR A 151 13.97 3.32 10.07
CA THR A 151 14.11 4.74 10.43
C THR A 151 13.28 5.17 11.62
N GLY A 152 12.25 4.39 12.00
CA GLY A 152 11.26 4.76 13.00
C GLY A 152 10.34 5.91 12.58
N ARG A 153 10.35 6.31 11.29
CA ARG A 153 9.62 7.46 10.74
C ARG A 153 8.60 7.03 9.70
N ALA A 154 7.52 7.77 9.61
CA ALA A 154 6.60 7.65 8.49
C ALA A 154 7.29 8.09 7.19
N CYS A 155 6.87 7.48 6.07
CA CYS A 155 7.44 7.77 4.76
C CYS A 155 6.32 8.05 3.76
N ASP A 156 6.43 9.17 3.07
CA ASP A 156 5.60 9.49 1.90
C ASP A 156 6.33 9.07 0.63
N VAL A 157 5.78 8.07 -0.08
CA VAL A 157 6.43 7.49 -1.25
C VAL A 157 5.62 7.77 -2.52
N ILE A 158 6.24 8.44 -3.47
CA ILE A 158 5.67 8.78 -4.77
C ILE A 158 6.27 7.89 -5.85
N THR A 159 5.40 7.15 -6.56
CA THR A 159 5.78 6.29 -7.71
C THR A 159 5.18 6.75 -9.03
N ALA A 160 4.52 7.91 -9.05
CA ALA A 160 3.90 8.44 -10.26
C ALA A 160 4.95 8.75 -11.33
N ARG A 161 4.70 8.28 -12.57
CA ARG A 161 5.58 8.53 -13.73
C ARG A 161 5.63 10.01 -14.07
N GLU A 162 4.49 10.68 -13.97
CA GLU A 162 4.35 12.13 -14.16
C GLU A 162 3.81 12.76 -12.88
N ILE A 163 4.51 13.78 -12.39
CA ILE A 163 4.08 14.52 -11.22
C ILE A 163 3.18 15.66 -11.69
N GLN A 164 1.87 15.50 -11.46
CA GLN A 164 0.87 16.50 -11.88
C GLN A 164 1.01 17.84 -11.13
N SER A 165 1.50 17.82 -9.90
CA SER A 165 1.73 19.03 -9.10
C SER A 165 3.04 19.70 -9.52
N LYS A 166 2.94 20.86 -10.15
CA LYS A 166 4.12 21.66 -10.55
C LYS A 166 5.01 22.05 -9.36
N SER A 167 4.42 22.36 -8.21
CA SER A 167 5.15 22.70 -6.99
C SER A 167 5.96 21.51 -6.45
N LEU A 168 5.39 20.30 -6.49
CA LEU A 168 6.06 19.09 -6.06
C LEU A 168 7.18 18.69 -7.05
N ALA A 169 6.93 18.80 -8.34
CA ALA A 169 7.97 18.55 -9.37
C ALA A 169 9.18 19.47 -9.18
N LEU A 170 8.94 20.77 -8.99
CA LEU A 170 9.99 21.74 -8.73
C LEU A 170 10.75 21.49 -7.40
N ALA A 171 10.04 21.06 -6.36
CA ALA A 171 10.67 20.71 -5.08
C ALA A 171 11.62 19.51 -5.24
N ILE A 172 11.20 18.48 -5.98
CA ILE A 172 12.02 17.29 -6.23
C ILE A 172 13.23 17.66 -7.13
N GLU A 173 13.02 18.47 -8.16
CA GLU A 173 14.09 18.91 -9.05
C GLU A 173 15.14 19.76 -8.33
N LYS A 174 14.69 20.64 -7.42
CA LYS A 174 15.57 21.58 -6.71
C LYS A 174 16.31 20.94 -5.55
N ASP A 175 15.60 20.18 -4.73
CA ASP A 175 16.07 19.70 -3.41
C ASP A 175 16.31 18.18 -3.40
N GLY A 176 15.94 17.46 -4.46
CA GLY A 176 16.04 16.01 -4.55
C GLY A 176 17.49 15.53 -4.57
N VAL A 177 17.78 14.57 -3.69
CA VAL A 177 19.07 13.89 -3.62
C VAL A 177 18.89 12.45 -4.02
N CYS A 178 19.60 12.02 -5.08
CA CYS A 178 19.58 10.62 -5.50
C CYS A 178 20.24 9.75 -4.44
N ALA A 179 19.45 8.85 -3.85
CA ALA A 179 19.91 7.89 -2.86
C ALA A 179 20.28 6.55 -3.51
N TYR A 180 19.60 6.18 -4.58
CA TYR A 180 19.81 4.90 -5.26
C TYR A 180 19.62 5.04 -6.78
N GLU A 181 20.49 4.38 -7.53
CA GLU A 181 20.38 4.19 -8.98
C GLU A 181 20.81 2.75 -9.31
N ARG A 182 19.91 2.01 -9.99
CA ARG A 182 20.20 0.65 -10.44
C ARG A 182 21.27 0.71 -11.55
N LYS A 183 22.39 0.05 -11.30
CA LYS A 183 23.42 -0.11 -12.34
C LYS A 183 22.93 -1.13 -13.36
N GLU A 184 22.84 -0.72 -14.61
CA GLU A 184 22.64 -1.65 -15.71
C GLU A 184 23.84 -2.65 -15.74
N LYS A 185 23.51 -3.92 -15.87
CA LYS A 185 24.50 -4.98 -16.06
C LYS A 185 24.79 -5.17 -17.53
#